data_1db70b860a3c17bf5e1dd0ff773c796a
#
_entry.id   1db70b860a3c17bf5e1dd0ff773c796a
#
_cell.length_a   1.000
_cell.length_b   1.000
_cell.length_c   1.000
_cell.angle_alpha   90.00
_cell.angle_beta   90.00
_cell.angle_gamma   90.00
#
_symmetry.space_group_name_H-M   'P 1'
#
loop_
_entity.id
_entity.type
_entity.pdbx_description
1 polymer ?
#
loop_
_entity_poly.entity_id
_entity_poly.type
_entity_poly.pdbx_seq_one_letter_code
_entity_poly.pdbx_strand_id
1 'polypeptide(L)'
;MPQLTLQYTDNIVAPVDFDLLFSQLHEVLSDVAGIKIENCKSRAMRFSDFRVGRGEAGGAFVHVDVAILAGRPLETREEIGHRMLEVLRGSYARPLGELDLQITVEVRDMQKDLYFKIPEGTLTPQ
;
A
#
# COMPACT_ATOMS: atom_id res chain seq x y z
N MET A 1 -5.61 9.75 -8.83
CA MET A 1 -5.45 8.52 -9.59
C MET A 1 -4.54 7.48 -8.93
N PRO A 2 -4.32 7.52 -7.61
CA PRO A 2 -3.44 6.53 -6.99
C PRO A 2 -4.01 5.13 -7.09
N GLN A 3 -3.09 4.18 -7.29
CA GLN A 3 -3.40 2.75 -7.32
C GLN A 3 -2.58 2.08 -6.23
N LEU A 4 -3.24 1.49 -5.24
CA LEU A 4 -2.59 0.79 -4.15
C LEU A 4 -2.89 -0.70 -4.26
N THR A 5 -1.84 -1.51 -4.21
CA THR A 5 -1.98 -2.95 -4.21
C THR A 5 -1.29 -3.51 -2.97
N LEU A 6 -2.05 -4.17 -2.13
CA LEU A 6 -1.52 -4.85 -0.94
C LEU A 6 -1.46 -6.34 -1.23
N GLN A 7 -0.27 -6.91 -1.08
CA GLN A 7 -0.04 -8.35 -1.24
C GLN A 7 0.28 -8.95 0.12
N TYR A 8 -0.31 -10.08 0.44
CA TYR A 8 -0.06 -10.72 1.73
C TYR A 8 -0.07 -12.24 1.61
N THR A 9 0.72 -12.86 2.48
CA THR A 9 0.80 -14.32 2.53
C THR A 9 -0.36 -14.90 3.34
N ASP A 10 -0.88 -16.03 2.91
CA ASP A 10 -2.11 -16.61 3.48
C ASP A 10 -1.93 -17.24 4.87
N ASN A 11 -0.69 -17.36 5.34
CA ASN A 11 -0.40 -17.81 6.70
C ASN A 11 -0.63 -16.73 7.76
N ILE A 12 -0.91 -15.50 7.34
CA ILE A 12 -1.35 -14.44 8.25
C ILE A 12 -2.85 -14.64 8.47
N VAL A 13 -3.21 -15.27 9.59
CA VAL A 13 -4.60 -15.61 9.88
C VAL A 13 -5.30 -14.60 10.77
N ALA A 14 -4.58 -13.63 11.31
CA ALA A 14 -5.19 -12.57 12.11
C ALA A 14 -6.11 -11.73 11.24
N PRO A 15 -7.35 -11.50 11.67
CA PRO A 15 -8.28 -10.72 10.84
C PRO A 15 -7.82 -9.26 10.75
N VAL A 16 -7.74 -8.76 9.52
CA VAL A 16 -7.52 -7.34 9.24
C VAL A 16 -8.74 -6.83 8.50
N ASP A 17 -9.28 -5.73 8.99
CA ASP A 17 -10.35 -5.03 8.28
C ASP A 17 -9.72 -4.23 7.15
N PHE A 18 -9.76 -4.78 5.95
CA PHE A 18 -9.16 -4.12 4.79
C PHE A 18 -9.84 -2.81 4.44
N ASP A 19 -11.16 -2.71 4.64
CA ASP A 19 -11.86 -1.46 4.37
C ASP A 19 -11.33 -0.34 5.26
N LEU A 20 -11.19 -0.61 6.55
CA LEU A 20 -10.61 0.35 7.49
C LEU A 20 -9.15 0.65 7.14
N LEU A 21 -8.34 -0.36 6.86
CA LEU A 21 -6.94 -0.19 6.53
C LEU A 21 -6.78 0.69 5.28
N PHE A 22 -7.53 0.40 4.22
CA PHE A 22 -7.48 1.19 2.99
C PHE A 22 -7.94 2.62 3.23
N SER A 23 -8.97 2.82 4.05
CA SER A 23 -9.41 4.17 4.43
C SER A 23 -8.27 4.96 5.08
N GLN A 24 -7.52 4.34 5.97
CA GLN A 24 -6.38 4.98 6.63
C GLN A 24 -5.24 5.27 5.66
N LEU A 25 -4.97 4.38 4.71
CA LEU A 25 -3.94 4.62 3.69
C LEU A 25 -4.35 5.77 2.75
N HIS A 26 -5.63 5.87 2.39
CA HIS A 26 -6.14 6.98 1.60
C HIS A 26 -6.00 8.31 2.35
N GLU A 27 -6.24 8.31 3.66
CA GLU A 27 -6.05 9.50 4.50
C GLU A 27 -4.60 9.98 4.48
N VAL A 28 -3.64 9.08 4.47
CA VAL A 28 -2.22 9.45 4.35
C VAL A 28 -1.98 10.21 3.04
N LEU A 29 -2.51 9.73 1.93
CA LEU A 29 -2.36 10.38 0.63
C LEU A 29 -3.02 11.76 0.61
N SER A 30 -4.17 11.89 1.24
CA SER A 30 -4.86 13.17 1.34
C SER A 30 -4.07 14.16 2.21
N ASP A 31 -3.63 13.73 3.37
CA ASP A 31 -2.92 14.59 4.33
C ASP A 31 -1.55 15.04 3.82
N VAL A 32 -0.79 14.12 3.23
CA VAL A 32 0.59 14.39 2.85
C VAL A 32 0.68 15.06 1.48
N ALA A 33 -0.13 14.62 0.53
CA ALA A 33 0.01 15.02 -0.88
C ALA A 33 -1.20 15.76 -1.43
N GLY A 34 -2.24 16.01 -0.62
CA GLY A 34 -3.44 16.70 -1.08
C GLY A 34 -4.22 15.91 -2.13
N ILE A 35 -4.04 14.60 -2.19
CA ILE A 35 -4.76 13.75 -3.12
C ILE A 35 -6.21 13.60 -2.67
N LYS A 36 -7.15 13.72 -3.59
CA LYS A 36 -8.56 13.53 -3.29
C LYS A 36 -8.81 12.06 -2.98
N ILE A 37 -9.45 11.80 -1.84
CA ILE A 37 -9.75 10.44 -1.40
C ILE A 37 -10.58 9.69 -2.44
N GLU A 38 -11.49 10.37 -3.11
CA GLU A 38 -12.36 9.81 -4.15
C GLU A 38 -11.59 9.24 -5.34
N ASN A 39 -10.34 9.67 -5.53
CA ASN A 39 -9.50 9.19 -6.62
C ASN A 39 -8.64 7.97 -6.24
N CYS A 40 -8.61 7.62 -4.97
CA CYS A 40 -7.78 6.53 -4.48
C CYS A 40 -8.47 5.18 -4.69
N LYS A 41 -7.72 4.20 -5.17
CA LYS A 41 -8.21 2.84 -5.37
C LYS A 41 -7.23 1.85 -4.75
N SER A 42 -7.76 0.96 -3.92
CA SER A 42 -6.96 -0.03 -3.22
C SER A 42 -7.53 -1.42 -3.40
N ARG A 43 -6.66 -2.41 -3.41
CA ARG A 43 -7.02 -3.82 -3.50
C ARG A 43 -6.03 -4.67 -2.73
N ALA A 44 -6.48 -5.82 -2.26
CA ALA A 44 -5.63 -6.79 -1.58
C ALA A 44 -5.57 -8.08 -2.38
N MET A 45 -4.39 -8.69 -2.42
CA MET A 45 -4.14 -9.96 -3.09
C MET A 45 -3.53 -10.92 -2.07
N ARG A 46 -4.17 -12.07 -1.90
CA ARG A 46 -3.74 -13.12 -0.99
C ARG A 46 -2.95 -14.16 -1.77
N PHE A 47 -1.78 -14.55 -1.25
CA PHE A 47 -0.93 -15.53 -1.90
C PHE A 47 -0.82 -16.81 -1.08
N SER A 48 -1.09 -17.93 -1.74
CA SER A 48 -0.90 -19.26 -1.17
C SER A 48 0.46 -19.84 -1.55
N ASP A 49 0.99 -19.45 -2.70
CA ASP A 49 2.27 -19.91 -3.20
C ASP A 49 3.30 -18.79 -3.01
N PHE A 50 4.16 -18.97 -2.04
CA PHE A 50 5.18 -17.97 -1.70
C PHE A 50 6.36 -18.63 -1.00
N ARG A 51 7.47 -17.93 -1.00
CA ARG A 51 8.67 -18.31 -0.26
C ARG A 51 9.33 -17.07 0.29
N VAL A 52 9.71 -17.09 1.55
CA VAL A 52 10.47 -16.02 2.18
C VAL A 52 11.89 -16.52 2.43
N GLY A 53 12.84 -15.84 1.82
CA GLY A 53 14.27 -16.18 1.99
C GLY A 53 14.57 -17.63 1.67
N ARG A 54 15.04 -18.35 2.67
CA ARG A 54 15.44 -19.76 2.53
C ARG A 54 14.28 -20.75 2.70
N GLY A 55 13.07 -20.25 2.87
CA GLY A 55 11.89 -21.09 3.02
C GLY A 55 11.69 -21.65 4.42
N GLU A 56 12.25 -21.00 5.44
CA GLU A 56 12.04 -21.41 6.81
C GLU A 56 10.58 -21.21 7.22
N ALA A 57 10.10 -22.08 8.13
CA ALA A 57 8.73 -22.01 8.62
C ALA A 57 8.46 -20.67 9.30
N GLY A 58 7.26 -20.14 9.11
CA GLY A 58 6.83 -18.90 9.77
C GLY A 58 7.15 -17.62 9.00
N GLY A 59 7.82 -17.69 7.87
CA GLY A 59 8.02 -16.51 7.03
C GLY A 59 6.71 -15.99 6.48
N ALA A 60 6.49 -14.67 6.61
CA ALA A 60 5.28 -14.02 6.13
C ALA A 60 5.61 -12.61 5.67
N PHE A 61 4.80 -12.08 4.75
CA PHE A 61 4.99 -10.69 4.32
C PHE A 61 3.68 -10.01 3.99
N VAL A 62 3.72 -8.69 4.16
CA VAL A 62 2.73 -7.76 3.62
C VAL A 62 3.52 -6.72 2.83
N HIS A 63 3.18 -6.55 1.56
CA HIS A 63 3.81 -5.57 0.70
C HIS A 63 2.75 -4.66 0.10
N VAL A 64 2.94 -3.34 0.22
CA VAL A 64 2.05 -2.35 -0.40
C VAL A 64 2.82 -1.62 -1.48
N ASP A 65 2.31 -1.68 -2.69
CA ASP A 65 2.78 -0.90 -3.83
C ASP A 65 1.85 0.29 -3.99
N VAL A 66 2.41 1.50 -3.89
CA VAL A 66 1.67 2.76 -4.00
C VAL A 66 2.12 3.45 -5.27
N ALA A 67 1.26 3.43 -6.29
CA ALA A 67 1.53 4.09 -7.56
C ALA A 67 0.77 5.41 -7.63
N ILE A 68 1.48 6.52 -7.78
CA ILE A 68 0.93 7.86 -7.88
C ILE A 68 1.47 8.56 -9.12
N LEU A 69 0.71 9.53 -9.63
CA LEU A 69 1.18 10.30 -10.79
C LEU A 69 2.47 11.06 -10.45
N ALA A 70 3.41 11.02 -11.37
CA ALA A 70 4.70 11.69 -11.22
C ALA A 70 4.52 13.20 -11.05
N GLY A 71 5.46 13.84 -10.36
CA GLY A 71 5.50 15.28 -10.20
C GLY A 71 5.67 15.77 -8.76
N ARG A 72 5.60 14.87 -7.79
CA ARG A 72 5.78 15.26 -6.39
C ARG A 72 7.24 15.22 -5.97
N PRO A 73 7.66 16.11 -5.04
CA PRO A 73 9.03 16.09 -4.53
C PRO A 73 9.35 14.77 -3.82
N LEU A 74 10.62 14.44 -3.74
CA LEU A 74 11.09 13.23 -3.06
C LEU A 74 10.64 13.20 -1.60
N GLU A 75 10.72 14.35 -0.90
CA GLU A 75 10.33 14.42 0.52
C GLU A 75 8.87 14.04 0.72
N THR A 76 7.99 14.45 -0.18
CA THR A 76 6.57 14.10 -0.11
C THR A 76 6.38 12.61 -0.28
N ARG A 77 7.07 12.02 -1.24
CA ARG A 77 7.00 10.57 -1.50
C ARG A 77 7.57 9.76 -0.35
N GLU A 78 8.65 10.22 0.24
CA GLU A 78 9.23 9.59 1.44
C GLU A 78 8.26 9.63 2.61
N GLU A 79 7.61 10.77 2.84
CA GLU A 79 6.65 10.90 3.93
C GLU A 79 5.45 9.97 3.74
N ILE A 80 4.95 9.86 2.51
CA ILE A 80 3.89 8.90 2.18
C ILE A 80 4.31 7.49 2.61
N GLY A 81 5.50 7.06 2.19
CA GLY A 81 6.00 5.72 2.51
C GLY A 81 6.15 5.47 4.00
N HIS A 82 6.74 6.42 4.72
CA HIS A 82 6.92 6.30 6.17
C HIS A 82 5.60 6.24 6.91
N ARG A 83 4.65 7.10 6.57
CA ARG A 83 3.35 7.14 7.25
C ARG A 83 2.51 5.90 6.94
N MET A 84 2.56 5.41 5.71
CA MET A 84 1.87 4.18 5.36
C MET A 84 2.46 2.98 6.10
N LEU A 85 3.77 2.93 6.23
CA LEU A 85 4.42 1.86 7.00
C LEU A 85 3.94 1.87 8.46
N GLU A 86 3.78 3.04 9.06
CA GLU A 86 3.27 3.14 10.43
C GLU A 86 1.81 2.68 10.54
N VAL A 87 0.96 3.02 9.56
CA VAL A 87 -0.42 2.53 9.53
C VAL A 87 -0.43 1.00 9.47
N LEU A 88 0.39 0.42 8.60
CA LEU A 88 0.48 -1.04 8.47
C LEU A 88 1.00 -1.69 9.75
N ARG A 89 2.00 -1.08 10.39
CA ARG A 89 2.52 -1.56 11.66
C ARG A 89 1.40 -1.67 12.70
N GLY A 90 0.54 -0.65 12.78
CA GLY A 90 -0.60 -0.66 13.69
C GLY A 90 -1.62 -1.73 13.35
N SER A 91 -1.93 -1.90 12.07
CA SER A 91 -2.91 -2.89 11.61
C SER A 91 -2.47 -4.32 11.86
N TYR A 92 -1.18 -4.58 11.85
CA TYR A 92 -0.60 -5.91 12.04
C TYR A 92 0.14 -6.03 13.39
N ALA A 93 -0.24 -5.21 14.37
CA ALA A 93 0.42 -5.19 15.69
C ALA A 93 0.04 -6.36 16.59
N ARG A 94 -1.01 -7.11 16.25
CA ARG A 94 -1.46 -8.24 17.06
C ARG A 94 -0.43 -9.37 16.99
N PRO A 95 -0.25 -10.13 18.06
CA PRO A 95 0.61 -11.30 18.03
C PRO A 95 0.15 -12.26 16.93
N LEU A 96 1.08 -12.64 16.06
CA LEU A 96 0.83 -13.54 14.95
C LEU A 96 1.38 -14.95 15.21
N GLY A 97 1.54 -15.30 16.49
CA GLY A 97 2.11 -16.58 16.89
C GLY A 97 3.60 -16.61 16.55
N GLU A 98 4.02 -17.63 15.81
CA GLU A 98 5.44 -17.83 15.46
C GLU A 98 5.79 -17.21 14.09
N LEU A 99 4.92 -16.37 13.53
CA LEU A 99 5.19 -15.75 12.25
C LEU A 99 6.26 -14.66 12.36
N ASP A 100 7.21 -14.72 11.44
CA ASP A 100 8.20 -13.68 11.23
C ASP A 100 7.71 -12.79 10.08
N LEU A 101 7.00 -11.73 10.43
CA LEU A 101 6.32 -10.87 9.48
C LEU A 101 7.22 -9.72 9.03
N GLN A 102 7.38 -9.58 7.72
CA GLN A 102 8.01 -8.42 7.11
C GLN A 102 6.93 -7.56 6.46
N ILE A 103 6.99 -6.25 6.70
CA ILE A 103 6.08 -5.28 6.10
C ILE A 103 6.91 -4.33 5.27
N THR A 104 6.53 -4.17 3.99
CA THR A 104 7.25 -3.29 3.08
C THR A 104 6.27 -2.39 2.33
N VAL A 105 6.73 -1.18 2.00
CA VAL A 105 5.99 -0.22 1.20
C VAL A 105 6.92 0.33 0.14
N GLU A 106 6.46 0.33 -1.10
CA GLU A 106 7.17 1.00 -2.21
C GLU A 106 6.27 2.06 -2.81
N VAL A 107 6.80 3.27 -2.97
CA VAL A 107 6.09 4.38 -3.62
C VAL A 107 6.69 4.56 -5.01
N ARG A 108 5.85 4.44 -6.05
CA ARG A 108 6.27 4.52 -7.45
C ARG A 108 5.57 5.64 -8.18
N ASP A 109 6.27 6.22 -9.14
CA ASP A 109 5.68 7.20 -10.06
C ASP A 109 4.99 6.48 -11.22
N MET A 110 3.78 6.94 -11.57
CA MET A 110 3.13 6.62 -12.83
C MET A 110 3.36 7.77 -13.80
N GLN A 111 3.66 7.44 -15.05
CA GLN A 111 3.84 8.46 -16.07
C GLN A 111 2.48 9.01 -16.48
N LYS A 112 2.31 10.31 -16.26
CA LYS A 112 1.05 11.02 -16.54
C LYS A 112 0.63 10.88 -17.99
N ASP A 113 1.58 10.94 -18.92
CA ASP A 113 1.30 10.88 -20.35
C ASP A 113 0.83 9.49 -20.82
N LEU A 114 1.03 8.47 -19.98
CA LEU A 114 0.70 7.08 -20.30
C LEU A 114 -0.39 6.51 -19.39
N TYR A 115 -1.09 7.37 -18.67
CA TYR A 115 -2.20 6.97 -17.80
C TYR A 115 -3.51 7.44 -18.41
N PHE A 116 -4.28 6.50 -18.93
CA PHE A 116 -5.54 6.77 -19.64
C PHE A 116 -6.72 6.33 -18.78
N LYS A 117 -7.79 7.11 -18.78
CA LYS A 117 -8.93 6.80 -17.91
C LYS A 117 -10.27 7.18 -18.57
N ILE A 118 -11.31 6.47 -18.19
CA ILE A 118 -12.70 6.80 -18.44
C ILE A 118 -13.41 6.86 -17.08
N PRO A 119 -14.17 7.88 -16.73
CA PRO A 119 -14.39 9.13 -17.50
C PRO A 119 -13.12 9.96 -17.57
N GLU A 120 -13.02 10.74 -18.64
CA GLU A 120 -11.89 11.64 -18.85
C GLU A 120 -11.85 12.71 -17.76
N GLY A 121 -10.66 13.20 -17.50
CA GLY A 121 -10.43 14.24 -16.53
C GLY A 121 -9.00 14.71 -16.52
N THR A 122 -8.69 15.68 -15.68
CA THR A 122 -7.34 16.21 -15.56
C THR A 122 -6.44 15.18 -14.87
N LEU A 123 -5.34 14.82 -15.53
CA LEU A 123 -4.33 13.89 -15.01
C LEU A 123 -3.17 14.66 -14.39
N THR A 124 -3.48 15.63 -13.54
CA THR A 124 -2.45 16.34 -12.77
C THR A 124 -2.22 15.63 -11.44
N PRO A 125 -1.00 15.66 -10.90
CA PRO A 125 -0.75 15.22 -9.52
C PRO A 125 -1.62 16.04 -8.57
N GLN A 126 -2.23 15.37 -7.63
CA GLN A 126 -3.17 16.00 -6.70
C GLN A 126 -2.62 16.07 -5.31
#